data_106bd92a539ff064e0f8b471112ae33f
#
_entry.id   106bd92a539ff064e0f8b471112ae33f
#
_cell.length_a   1.000
_cell.length_b   1.000
_cell.length_c   1.000
_cell.angle_alpha   90.00
_cell.angle_beta   90.00
_cell.angle_gamma   90.00
#
_symmetry.space_group_name_H-M   'P 1'
#
loop_
_entity.id
_entity.type
_entity.pdbx_description
1 polymer ?
#
loop_
_entity_poly.entity_id
_entity_poly.type
_entity_poly.pdbx_seq_one_letter_code
_entity_poly.pdbx_strand_id
1 'polypeptide(L)'
;MRSMTRLLSAAAMVLLLSAAAHAQNEGATLFQSNCQMCHGADGKGSTPTGQALKVVNLHSPEVVKMSDAELANVISKGKQAMPAFGSRLTAPQIENLVSYIRTLQKQ
;
A
#
# COMPACT_ATOMS: atom_id res chain seq x y z
N MET A 1 -34.57 -23.58 6.69
CA MET A 1 -34.19 -22.22 7.08
C MET A 1 -32.74 -22.10 7.60
N ARG A 2 -32.32 -22.93 8.55
CA ARG A 2 -30.94 -22.88 9.07
C ARG A 2 -29.86 -23.17 8.02
N SER A 3 -30.10 -24.03 7.05
CA SER A 3 -29.15 -24.38 5.97
C SER A 3 -28.91 -23.22 4.97
N MET A 4 -29.98 -22.52 4.60
CA MET A 4 -29.89 -21.40 3.65
C MET A 4 -29.10 -20.21 4.22
N THR A 5 -29.30 -19.91 5.51
CA THR A 5 -28.59 -18.82 6.19
C THR A 5 -27.09 -19.10 6.27
N ARG A 6 -26.69 -20.35 6.47
CA ARG A 6 -25.28 -20.76 6.51
C ARG A 6 -24.59 -20.67 5.13
N LEU A 7 -25.32 -21.02 4.08
CA LEU A 7 -24.81 -20.94 2.69
C LEU A 7 -24.60 -19.49 2.23
N LEU A 8 -25.52 -18.59 2.60
CA LEU A 8 -25.40 -17.16 2.30
C LEU A 8 -24.22 -16.52 3.05
N SER A 9 -23.98 -16.90 4.30
CA SER A 9 -22.85 -16.40 5.08
C SER A 9 -21.51 -16.87 4.50
N ALA A 10 -21.42 -18.12 4.05
CA ALA A 10 -20.20 -18.65 3.44
C ALA A 10 -19.89 -17.97 2.09
N ALA A 11 -20.90 -17.73 1.26
CA ALA A 11 -20.74 -17.03 -0.02
C ALA A 11 -20.27 -15.57 0.17
N ALA A 12 -20.85 -14.86 1.13
CA ALA A 12 -20.43 -13.49 1.47
C ALA A 12 -18.97 -13.42 1.95
N MET A 13 -18.53 -14.39 2.76
CA MET A 13 -17.17 -14.47 3.25
C MET A 13 -16.16 -14.73 2.14
N VAL A 14 -16.47 -15.59 1.18
CA VAL A 14 -15.61 -15.88 0.01
C VAL A 14 -15.47 -14.63 -0.87
N LEU A 15 -16.53 -13.86 -1.10
CA LEU A 15 -16.48 -12.63 -1.88
C LEU A 15 -15.59 -11.55 -1.22
N LEU A 16 -15.66 -11.41 0.10
CA LEU A 16 -14.82 -10.46 0.85
C LEU A 16 -13.34 -10.82 0.78
N LEU A 17 -13.00 -12.12 0.86
CA LEU A 17 -11.62 -12.59 0.74
C LEU A 17 -11.06 -12.35 -0.67
N SER A 18 -11.88 -12.53 -1.71
CA SER A 18 -11.48 -12.27 -3.09
C SER A 18 -11.19 -10.78 -3.33
N ALA A 19 -12.03 -9.87 -2.82
CA ALA A 19 -11.82 -8.43 -2.94
C ALA A 19 -10.52 -7.98 -2.25
N ALA A 20 -10.22 -8.51 -1.05
CA ALA A 20 -8.98 -8.22 -0.33
C ALA A 20 -7.74 -8.70 -1.12
N ALA A 21 -7.79 -9.87 -1.75
CA ALA A 21 -6.69 -10.39 -2.58
C ALA A 21 -6.44 -9.51 -3.80
N HIS A 22 -7.47 -9.00 -4.46
CA HIS A 22 -7.33 -8.08 -5.59
C HIS A 22 -6.68 -6.75 -5.17
N ALA A 23 -7.09 -6.17 -4.06
CA ALA A 23 -6.51 -4.94 -3.52
C ALA A 23 -5.02 -5.10 -3.21
N GLN A 24 -4.60 -6.22 -2.61
CA GLN A 24 -3.20 -6.53 -2.33
C GLN A 24 -2.37 -6.66 -3.62
N ASN A 25 -2.89 -7.35 -4.63
CA ASN A 25 -2.21 -7.52 -5.91
C ASN A 25 -2.06 -6.19 -6.65
N GLU A 26 -3.09 -5.35 -6.65
CA GLU A 26 -3.01 -4.01 -7.24
C GLU A 26 -2.00 -3.14 -6.50
N GLY A 27 -2.03 -3.11 -5.17
CA GLY A 27 -1.07 -2.37 -4.36
C GLY A 27 0.37 -2.79 -4.64
N ALA A 28 0.64 -4.08 -4.74
CA ALA A 28 1.96 -4.62 -5.08
C ALA A 28 2.41 -4.17 -6.47
N THR A 29 1.54 -4.25 -7.47
CA THR A 29 1.84 -3.82 -8.84
C THR A 29 2.11 -2.31 -8.93
N LEU A 30 1.29 -1.52 -8.27
CA LEU A 30 1.47 -0.06 -8.23
C LEU A 30 2.77 0.34 -7.52
N PHE A 31 3.09 -0.34 -6.43
CA PHE A 31 4.35 -0.12 -5.70
C PHE A 31 5.57 -0.44 -6.57
N GLN A 32 5.55 -1.58 -7.24
CA GLN A 32 6.62 -1.97 -8.15
C GLN A 32 6.82 -0.94 -9.27
N SER A 33 5.74 -0.45 -9.87
CA SER A 33 5.81 0.46 -11.01
C SER A 33 6.16 1.89 -10.62
N ASN A 34 5.77 2.37 -9.45
CA ASN A 34 5.85 3.79 -9.09
C ASN A 34 6.75 4.10 -7.90
N CYS A 35 7.04 3.15 -7.03
CA CYS A 35 7.66 3.40 -5.73
C CYS A 35 9.00 2.67 -5.56
N GLN A 36 9.14 1.49 -6.13
CA GLN A 36 10.24 0.58 -5.88
C GLN A 36 11.61 1.13 -6.28
N MET A 37 11.67 1.96 -7.31
CA MET A 37 12.94 2.55 -7.76
C MET A 37 13.64 3.32 -6.63
N CYS A 38 12.88 4.02 -5.81
CA CYS A 38 13.40 4.79 -4.68
C CYS A 38 13.31 4.02 -3.36
N HIS A 39 12.13 3.45 -3.06
CA HIS A 39 11.87 2.80 -1.77
C HIS A 39 12.43 1.38 -1.67
N GLY A 40 12.75 0.74 -2.80
CA GLY A 40 13.17 -0.66 -2.84
C GLY A 40 11.98 -1.63 -2.74
N ALA A 41 12.19 -2.86 -3.19
CA ALA A 41 11.17 -3.91 -3.12
C ALA A 41 10.75 -4.23 -1.67
N ASP A 42 11.66 -4.08 -0.73
CA ASP A 42 11.46 -4.29 0.71
C ASP A 42 10.98 -3.03 1.46
N GLY A 43 10.93 -1.87 0.80
CA GLY A 43 10.54 -0.60 1.40
C GLY A 43 11.63 0.07 2.25
N LYS A 44 12.85 -0.43 2.26
CA LYS A 44 13.93 0.10 3.12
C LYS A 44 14.65 1.33 2.56
N GLY A 45 14.42 1.68 1.29
CA GLY A 45 15.08 2.83 0.66
C GLY A 45 16.56 2.60 0.33
N SER A 46 17.01 1.35 0.26
CA SER A 46 18.42 0.97 0.07
C SER A 46 18.87 0.93 -1.40
N THR A 47 18.01 1.29 -2.35
CA THR A 47 18.39 1.39 -3.76
C THR A 47 19.40 2.53 -3.97
N PRO A 48 20.21 2.51 -5.06
CA PRO A 48 21.09 3.64 -5.35
C PRO A 48 20.37 4.99 -5.42
N THR A 49 19.20 5.02 -6.06
CA THR A 49 18.34 6.23 -6.13
C THR A 49 17.82 6.61 -4.74
N GLY A 50 17.37 5.64 -3.95
CA GLY A 50 16.87 5.85 -2.59
C GLY A 50 17.93 6.45 -1.68
N GLN A 51 19.16 5.95 -1.76
CA GLN A 51 20.28 6.46 -0.99
C GLN A 51 20.68 7.89 -1.42
N ALA A 52 20.74 8.16 -2.72
CA ALA A 52 21.07 9.47 -3.26
C ALA A 52 20.03 10.54 -2.84
N LEU A 53 18.76 10.19 -2.83
CA LEU A 53 17.66 11.07 -2.45
C LEU A 53 17.32 11.05 -0.95
N LYS A 54 18.03 10.25 -0.15
CA LYS A 54 17.78 10.07 1.29
C LYS A 54 16.34 9.66 1.59
N VAL A 55 15.85 8.69 0.83
CA VAL A 55 14.49 8.17 0.95
C VAL A 55 14.31 7.48 2.31
N VAL A 56 13.22 7.79 2.99
CA VAL A 56 12.93 7.21 4.30
C VAL A 56 12.72 5.70 4.23
N ASN A 57 13.21 4.98 5.23
CA ASN A 57 12.90 3.58 5.42
C ASN A 57 11.46 3.44 5.89
N LEU A 58 10.61 2.76 5.09
CA LEU A 58 9.19 2.57 5.42
C LEU A 58 8.97 1.71 6.68
N HIS A 59 9.99 0.98 7.13
CA HIS A 59 9.95 0.22 8.39
C HIS A 59 10.33 1.06 9.61
N SER A 60 10.75 2.30 9.43
CA SER A 60 11.14 3.15 10.55
C SER A 60 9.96 3.43 11.49
N PRO A 61 10.19 3.59 12.80
CA PRO A 61 9.12 3.86 13.76
C PRO A 61 8.27 5.09 13.41
N GLU A 62 8.88 6.13 12.85
CA GLU A 62 8.17 7.34 12.43
C GLU A 62 7.13 7.05 11.36
N VAL A 63 7.46 6.19 10.38
CA VAL A 63 6.55 5.83 9.30
C VAL A 63 5.51 4.82 9.76
N VAL A 64 5.92 3.82 10.55
CA VAL A 64 5.02 2.79 11.05
C VAL A 64 3.87 3.37 11.89
N LYS A 65 4.14 4.40 12.69
CA LYS A 65 3.11 5.04 13.52
C LYS A 65 2.23 6.06 12.79
N MET A 66 2.54 6.43 11.56
CA MET A 66 1.66 7.26 10.74
C MET A 66 0.34 6.53 10.49
N SER A 67 -0.76 7.26 10.51
CA SER A 67 -2.06 6.71 10.13
C SER A 67 -2.12 6.40 8.63
N ASP A 68 -3.07 5.55 8.22
CA ASP A 68 -3.29 5.27 6.80
C ASP A 68 -3.64 6.56 6.02
N ALA A 69 -4.41 7.46 6.62
CA ALA A 69 -4.75 8.75 6.04
C ALA A 69 -3.51 9.65 5.85
N GLU A 70 -2.60 9.65 6.81
CA GLU A 70 -1.33 10.40 6.71
C GLU A 70 -0.44 9.83 5.62
N LEU A 71 -0.31 8.52 5.53
CA LEU A 71 0.43 7.86 4.44
C LEU A 71 -0.19 8.17 3.08
N ALA A 72 -1.50 8.06 2.94
CA ALA A 72 -2.22 8.39 1.72
C ALA A 72 -2.00 9.85 1.32
N ASN A 73 -2.00 10.76 2.27
CA ASN A 73 -1.76 12.18 2.03
C ASN A 73 -0.35 12.45 1.50
N VAL A 74 0.69 11.82 2.07
CA VAL A 74 2.07 11.94 1.58
C VAL A 74 2.19 11.40 0.15
N ILE A 75 1.59 10.25 -0.14
CA ILE A 75 1.59 9.68 -1.50
C ILE A 75 0.89 10.64 -2.49
N SER A 76 -0.26 11.17 -2.11
CA SER A 76 -1.05 12.06 -2.96
C SER A 76 -0.38 13.40 -3.22
N LYS A 77 0.15 14.03 -2.19
CA LYS A 77 0.72 15.40 -2.26
C LYS A 77 2.22 15.44 -2.51
N GLY A 78 2.91 14.34 -2.27
CA GLY A 78 4.36 14.28 -2.29
C GLY A 78 4.99 14.93 -1.06
N LYS A 79 6.28 14.77 -0.92
CA LYS A 79 7.08 15.36 0.16
C LYS A 79 8.56 15.37 -0.23
N GLN A 80 9.22 16.52 -0.18
CA GLN A 80 10.63 16.65 -0.54
C GLN A 80 10.88 16.09 -1.96
N ALA A 81 11.80 15.14 -2.14
CA ALA A 81 12.09 14.52 -3.42
C ALA A 81 11.01 13.53 -3.91
N MET A 82 10.09 13.12 -3.04
CA MET A 82 9.00 12.24 -3.41
C MET A 82 7.95 12.97 -4.23
N PRO A 83 7.66 12.54 -5.48
CA PRO A 83 6.66 13.19 -6.31
C PRO A 83 5.24 13.00 -5.78
N ALA A 84 4.34 13.88 -6.18
CA ALA A 84 2.91 13.79 -5.89
C ALA A 84 2.21 12.85 -6.87
N PHE A 85 1.49 11.86 -6.36
CA PHE A 85 0.78 10.87 -7.19
C PHE A 85 -0.73 11.12 -7.29
N GLY A 86 -1.26 12.14 -6.61
CA GLY A 86 -2.70 12.41 -6.55
C GLY A 86 -3.37 12.71 -7.89
N SER A 87 -2.62 13.21 -8.88
CA SER A 87 -3.12 13.41 -10.25
C SER A 87 -2.92 12.20 -11.18
N ARG A 88 -2.13 11.22 -10.76
CA ARG A 88 -1.78 10.03 -11.57
C ARG A 88 -2.45 8.75 -11.10
N LEU A 89 -2.81 8.68 -9.82
CA LEU A 89 -3.45 7.54 -9.19
C LEU A 89 -4.80 7.96 -8.60
N THR A 90 -5.77 7.08 -8.67
CA THR A 90 -7.07 7.29 -8.01
C THR A 90 -6.95 7.13 -6.50
N ALA A 91 -7.91 7.66 -5.75
CA ALA A 91 -7.96 7.50 -4.31
C ALA A 91 -7.99 6.01 -3.88
N PRO A 92 -8.80 5.13 -4.50
CA PRO A 92 -8.73 3.69 -4.21
C PRO A 92 -7.38 3.05 -4.50
N GLN A 93 -6.68 3.47 -5.55
CA GLN A 93 -5.32 2.98 -5.86
C GLN A 93 -4.32 3.39 -4.78
N ILE A 94 -4.40 4.62 -4.29
CA ILE A 94 -3.56 5.09 -3.18
C ILE A 94 -3.85 4.31 -1.89
N GLU A 95 -5.11 4.03 -1.60
CA GLU A 95 -5.50 3.17 -0.46
C GLU A 95 -4.92 1.75 -0.59
N ASN A 96 -4.94 1.17 -1.78
CA ASN A 96 -4.34 -0.13 -2.05
C ASN A 96 -2.81 -0.10 -1.87
N LEU A 97 -2.16 0.97 -2.27
CA LEU A 97 -0.73 1.19 -1.99
C LEU A 97 -0.45 1.25 -0.49
N VAL A 98 -1.23 1.98 0.28
CA VAL A 98 -1.09 2.05 1.74
C VAL A 98 -1.22 0.66 2.37
N SER A 99 -2.23 -0.11 1.95
CA SER A 99 -2.41 -1.49 2.42
C SER A 99 -1.20 -2.37 2.11
N TYR A 100 -0.64 -2.24 0.92
CA TYR A 100 0.57 -2.97 0.53
C TYR A 100 1.79 -2.56 1.38
N ILE A 101 1.99 -1.27 1.60
CA ILE A 101 3.06 -0.76 2.47
C ILE A 101 2.94 -1.37 3.87
N ARG A 102 1.72 -1.48 4.41
CA ARG A 102 1.49 -2.14 5.71
C ARG A 102 1.93 -3.60 5.70
N THR A 103 1.75 -4.32 4.59
CA THR A 103 2.27 -5.69 4.48
C THR A 103 3.79 -5.74 4.48
N LEU A 104 4.45 -4.80 3.82
CA LEU A 104 5.91 -4.68 3.84
C LEU A 104 6.43 -4.43 5.27
N GLN A 105 5.77 -3.58 6.02
CA GLN A 105 6.16 -3.24 7.41
C GLN A 105 6.09 -4.42 8.39
N LYS A 106 5.42 -5.51 8.03
CA LYS A 106 5.28 -6.73 8.84
C LYS A 106 6.32 -7.80 8.53
N GLN A 107 7.15 -7.61 7.54
CA GLN A 107 8.18 -8.58 7.13
C GLN A 107 9.47 -8.50 7.95
#